data_9cab18db03fe9b8d7386dbd5ad1cf3d7
#
_entry.id   9cab18db03fe9b8d7386dbd5ad1cf3d7
#
_cell.length_a   1.000
_cell.length_b   1.000
_cell.length_c   1.000
_cell.angle_alpha   90.00
_cell.angle_beta   90.00
_cell.angle_gamma   90.00
#
_symmetry.space_group_name_H-M   'P 1'
#
loop_
_entity.id
_entity.type
_entity.pdbx_description
1 polymer ?
#
loop_
_entity_poly.entity_id
_entity_poly.type
_entity_poly.pdbx_seq_one_letter_code
_entity_poly.pdbx_strand_id
1 'polypeptide(L)'
;MVAAGWYGYVDGEAVNFGTLFTFYSLSVAFYMPTLALTNSVAYTALDKVKLDPVIAFPPIRIFGTIGFICSMLLTDILGFQNNYMQFFSCACFGVILAVYALTLPECPVSRGGEQKSLVDAMGLRAFTLFKQKKMAIFFIFSMLLGVSLQITNGFANPFLSSFRGVPEYADTFGVNHANALISLSQVSET
;
A
#
# COMPACT_ATOMS: atom_id res chain seq x y z
N MET A 1 2.56 -12.00 7.78
CA MET A 1 2.43 -12.68 6.48
C MET A 1 2.99 -14.12 6.48
N VAL A 2 4.18 -14.42 7.00
CA VAL A 2 4.71 -15.80 7.08
C VAL A 2 3.72 -16.75 7.79
N ALA A 3 3.19 -16.36 8.95
CA ALA A 3 2.21 -17.15 9.68
C ALA A 3 0.91 -17.41 8.89
N ALA A 4 0.44 -16.40 8.12
CA ALA A 4 -0.72 -16.55 7.25
C ALA A 4 -0.45 -17.54 6.10
N GLY A 5 0.73 -17.46 5.50
CA GLY A 5 1.15 -18.39 4.44
C GLY A 5 1.29 -19.83 4.96
N TRP A 6 1.91 -20.00 6.13
CA TRP A 6 2.05 -21.31 6.77
C TRP A 6 0.70 -21.92 7.12
N TYR A 7 -0.22 -21.11 7.67
CA TYR A 7 -1.57 -21.53 7.98
C TYR A 7 -2.33 -22.00 6.73
N GLY A 8 -2.26 -21.22 5.63
CA GLY A 8 -2.85 -21.60 4.35
C GLY A 8 -2.22 -22.87 3.73
N TYR A 9 -0.93 -23.13 3.99
CA TYR A 9 -0.25 -24.35 3.55
C TYR A 9 -0.68 -25.60 4.32
N VAL A 10 -0.81 -25.50 5.64
CA VAL A 10 -1.10 -26.65 6.53
C VAL A 10 -2.57 -27.04 6.48
N ASP A 11 -3.48 -26.07 6.59
CA ASP A 11 -4.92 -26.33 6.72
C ASP A 11 -5.66 -26.43 5.37
N GLY A 12 -5.04 -26.00 4.26
CA GLY A 12 -5.59 -26.14 2.91
C GLY A 12 -7.00 -25.59 2.79
N GLU A 13 -7.98 -26.46 2.46
CA GLU A 13 -9.39 -26.08 2.28
C GLU A 13 -10.12 -25.77 3.61
N ALA A 14 -9.55 -26.16 4.77
CA ALA A 14 -10.15 -25.95 6.10
C ALA A 14 -9.77 -24.62 6.74
N VAL A 15 -9.22 -23.68 5.96
CA VAL A 15 -8.77 -22.36 6.47
C VAL A 15 -9.93 -21.59 7.09
N ASN A 16 -9.83 -21.32 8.40
CA ASN A 16 -10.80 -20.46 9.09
C ASN A 16 -10.53 -19.00 8.74
N PHE A 17 -11.54 -18.33 8.15
CA PHE A 17 -11.47 -16.93 7.79
C PHE A 17 -11.06 -16.01 8.95
N GLY A 18 -11.59 -16.26 10.17
CA GLY A 18 -11.28 -15.45 11.36
C GLY A 18 -9.80 -15.46 11.72
N THR A 19 -9.16 -16.64 11.66
CA THR A 19 -7.73 -16.80 11.95
C THR A 19 -6.87 -16.10 10.88
N LEU A 20 -7.17 -16.32 9.61
CA LEU A 20 -6.47 -15.68 8.50
C LEU A 20 -6.62 -14.16 8.55
N PHE A 21 -7.84 -13.67 8.81
CA PHE A 21 -8.13 -12.25 8.96
C PHE A 21 -7.34 -11.62 10.11
N THR A 22 -7.19 -12.32 11.22
CA THR A 22 -6.41 -11.84 12.37
C THR A 22 -4.93 -11.66 12.00
N PHE A 23 -4.31 -12.67 11.36
CA PHE A 23 -2.91 -12.55 10.91
C PHE A 23 -2.73 -11.44 9.87
N TYR A 24 -3.68 -11.31 8.95
CA TYR A 24 -3.66 -10.25 7.95
C TYR A 24 -3.78 -8.86 8.60
N SER A 25 -4.77 -8.66 9.47
CA SER A 25 -5.01 -7.40 10.15
C SER A 25 -3.82 -6.97 11.00
N LEU A 26 -3.21 -7.91 11.73
CA LEU A 26 -2.00 -7.64 12.50
C LEU A 26 -0.84 -7.20 11.61
N SER A 27 -0.66 -7.86 10.47
CA SER A 27 0.38 -7.49 9.51
C SER A 27 0.14 -6.09 8.92
N VAL A 28 -1.10 -5.75 8.58
CA VAL A 28 -1.48 -4.43 8.05
C VAL A 28 -1.28 -3.35 9.12
N ALA A 29 -1.62 -3.63 10.39
CA ALA A 29 -1.43 -2.68 11.49
C ALA A 29 0.04 -2.28 11.67
N PHE A 30 0.99 -3.20 11.45
CA PHE A 30 2.42 -2.87 11.46
C PHE A 30 2.91 -2.25 10.16
N TYR A 31 2.31 -2.59 9.03
CA TYR A 31 2.73 -2.09 7.72
C TYR A 31 2.27 -0.65 7.44
N MET A 32 1.06 -0.27 7.82
CA MET A 32 0.52 1.07 7.52
C MET A 32 1.36 2.23 8.08
N PRO A 33 1.89 2.17 9.31
CA PRO A 33 2.78 3.23 9.81
C PRO A 33 4.08 3.36 9.00
N THR A 34 4.58 2.27 8.38
CA THR A 34 5.83 2.34 7.59
C THR A 34 5.67 3.20 6.35
N LEU A 35 4.48 3.28 5.75
CA LEU A 35 4.21 4.15 4.61
C LEU A 35 4.34 5.63 4.98
N ALA A 36 3.80 6.02 6.13
CA ALA A 36 3.93 7.38 6.64
C ALA A 36 5.39 7.73 6.98
N LEU A 37 6.10 6.78 7.61
CA LEU A 37 7.51 6.93 7.95
C LEU A 37 8.39 7.06 6.69
N THR A 38 8.12 6.29 5.65
CA THR A 38 8.85 6.36 4.37
C THR A 38 8.73 7.74 3.75
N ASN A 39 7.54 8.32 3.72
CA ASN A 39 7.35 9.68 3.23
C ASN A 39 8.11 10.71 4.09
N SER A 40 8.05 10.57 5.41
CA SER A 40 8.77 11.45 6.34
C SER A 40 10.29 11.39 6.16
N VAL A 41 10.83 10.18 5.98
CA VAL A 41 12.26 9.97 5.71
C VAL A 41 12.65 10.60 4.36
N ALA A 42 11.83 10.42 3.32
CA ALA A 42 12.08 11.01 2.02
C ALA A 42 12.13 12.54 2.08
N TYR A 43 11.17 13.18 2.75
CA TYR A 43 11.18 14.64 2.94
C TYR A 43 12.39 15.11 3.72
N THR A 44 12.76 14.42 4.80
CA THR A 44 13.94 14.75 5.60
C THR A 44 15.23 14.59 4.81
N ALA A 45 15.34 13.56 3.97
CA ALA A 45 16.49 13.34 3.10
C ALA A 45 16.63 14.44 2.06
N LEU A 46 15.52 14.88 1.44
CA LEU A 46 15.50 15.98 0.47
C LEU A 46 15.92 17.31 1.11
N ASP A 47 15.42 17.58 2.32
CA ASP A 47 15.78 18.78 3.08
C ASP A 47 17.30 18.82 3.42
N LYS A 48 17.87 17.67 3.82
CA LYS A 48 19.33 17.56 4.07
C LYS A 48 20.18 17.90 2.83
N VAL A 49 19.69 17.54 1.63
CA VAL A 49 20.39 17.83 0.35
C VAL A 49 20.03 19.22 -0.16
N LYS A 50 19.18 19.97 0.54
CA LYS A 50 18.68 21.31 0.16
C LYS A 50 17.94 21.33 -1.18
N LEU A 51 17.28 20.22 -1.53
CA LEU A 51 16.36 20.13 -2.66
C LEU A 51 14.96 20.52 -2.21
N ASP A 52 14.23 21.25 -3.08
CA ASP A 52 12.83 21.57 -2.82
C ASP A 52 11.98 20.29 -2.84
N PRO A 53 11.38 19.90 -1.70
CA PRO A 53 10.56 18.68 -1.64
C PRO A 53 9.36 18.71 -2.59
N VAL A 54 8.83 19.88 -2.91
CA VAL A 54 7.66 20.02 -3.80
C VAL A 54 8.00 19.60 -5.22
N ILE A 55 9.22 19.88 -5.66
CA ILE A 55 9.67 19.56 -7.03
C ILE A 55 10.33 18.18 -7.08
N ALA A 56 11.12 17.82 -6.07
CA ALA A 56 11.94 16.61 -6.09
C ALA A 56 11.22 15.35 -5.60
N PHE A 57 10.16 15.47 -4.78
CA PHE A 57 9.43 14.32 -4.25
C PHE A 57 8.57 13.57 -5.30
N PRO A 58 7.83 14.25 -6.22
CA PRO A 58 6.99 13.55 -7.19
C PRO A 58 7.74 12.52 -8.05
N PRO A 59 8.91 12.83 -8.65
CA PRO A 59 9.68 11.83 -9.40
C PRO A 59 10.10 10.62 -8.55
N ILE A 60 10.45 10.84 -7.28
CA ILE A 60 10.82 9.75 -6.36
C ILE A 60 9.62 8.84 -6.10
N ARG A 61 8.43 9.42 -5.96
CA ARG A 61 7.20 8.65 -5.75
C ARG A 61 6.86 7.73 -6.92
N ILE A 62 7.20 8.10 -8.16
CA ILE A 62 6.97 7.28 -9.36
C ILE A 62 7.66 5.91 -9.22
N PHE A 63 8.86 5.83 -8.61
CA PHE A 63 9.52 4.55 -8.35
C PHE A 63 8.69 3.62 -7.47
N GLY A 64 7.88 4.16 -6.55
CA GLY A 64 6.92 3.38 -5.77
C GLY A 64 5.85 2.73 -6.66
N THR A 65 5.30 3.47 -7.62
CA THR A 65 4.33 2.96 -8.59
C THR A 65 4.95 1.89 -9.50
N ILE A 66 6.18 2.10 -9.98
CA ILE A 66 6.92 1.10 -10.77
C ILE A 66 7.12 -0.18 -9.96
N GLY A 67 7.54 -0.08 -8.70
CA GLY A 67 7.68 -1.23 -7.81
C GLY A 67 6.37 -1.99 -7.60
N PHE A 68 5.27 -1.28 -7.45
CA PHE A 68 3.93 -1.85 -7.34
C PHE A 68 3.52 -2.62 -8.61
N ILE A 69 3.70 -2.03 -9.80
CA ILE A 69 3.43 -2.66 -11.09
C ILE A 69 4.28 -3.92 -11.27
N CYS A 70 5.59 -3.84 -11.00
CA CYS A 70 6.50 -4.99 -11.08
C CYS A 70 6.06 -6.12 -10.13
N SER A 71 5.64 -5.80 -8.90
CA SER A 71 5.16 -6.78 -7.94
C SER A 71 3.87 -7.47 -8.40
N MET A 72 2.93 -6.71 -8.98
CA MET A 72 1.69 -7.25 -9.54
C MET A 72 1.95 -8.18 -10.71
N LEU A 73 2.79 -7.76 -11.67
CA LEU A 73 3.14 -8.58 -12.83
C LEU A 73 3.91 -9.83 -12.42
N LEU A 74 4.82 -9.74 -11.45
CA LEU A 74 5.52 -10.89 -10.92
C LEU A 74 4.57 -11.91 -10.31
N THR A 75 3.60 -11.45 -9.51
CA THR A 75 2.58 -12.30 -8.90
C THR A 75 1.70 -12.98 -9.96
N ASP A 76 1.38 -12.27 -11.04
CA ASP A 76 0.60 -12.78 -12.16
C ASP A 76 1.35 -13.87 -12.94
N ILE A 77 2.60 -13.58 -13.34
CA ILE A 77 3.46 -14.50 -14.11
C ILE A 77 3.75 -15.78 -13.31
N LEU A 78 3.96 -15.67 -12.00
CA LEU A 78 4.20 -16.81 -11.12
C LEU A 78 2.92 -17.60 -10.78
N GLY A 79 1.74 -17.12 -11.18
CA GLY A 79 0.47 -17.77 -10.89
C GLY A 79 0.07 -17.77 -9.41
N PHE A 80 0.60 -16.86 -8.61
CA PHE A 80 0.36 -16.80 -7.16
C PHE A 80 -0.92 -16.08 -6.77
N GLN A 81 -1.73 -15.59 -7.73
CA GLN A 81 -2.94 -14.79 -7.48
C GLN A 81 -3.96 -15.45 -6.55
N ASN A 82 -4.09 -16.79 -6.65
CA ASN A 82 -5.11 -17.56 -5.92
C ASN A 82 -4.48 -18.60 -4.97
N ASN A 83 -3.20 -18.44 -4.63
CA ASN A 83 -2.48 -19.40 -3.83
C ASN A 83 -1.92 -18.73 -2.56
N TYR A 84 -1.76 -19.52 -1.48
CA TYR A 84 -1.11 -19.07 -0.24
C TYR A 84 0.33 -18.57 -0.46
N MET A 85 0.96 -18.91 -1.58
CA MET A 85 2.30 -18.43 -1.97
C MET A 85 2.40 -16.91 -2.07
N GLN A 86 1.31 -16.19 -2.32
CA GLN A 86 1.29 -14.73 -2.28
C GLN A 86 1.70 -14.16 -0.91
N PHE A 87 1.36 -14.84 0.19
CA PHE A 87 1.75 -14.41 1.54
C PHE A 87 3.26 -14.58 1.77
N PHE A 88 3.87 -15.64 1.24
CA PHE A 88 5.31 -15.83 1.30
C PHE A 88 6.07 -14.83 0.45
N SER A 89 5.57 -14.52 -0.74
CA SER A 89 6.14 -13.46 -1.60
C SER A 89 6.12 -12.11 -0.88
N CYS A 90 4.99 -11.75 -0.28
CA CYS A 90 4.85 -10.52 0.51
C CYS A 90 5.82 -10.51 1.71
N ALA A 91 6.00 -11.64 2.39
CA ALA A 91 6.94 -11.76 3.50
C ALA A 91 8.39 -11.59 3.04
N CYS A 92 8.75 -12.16 1.88
CA CYS A 92 10.09 -12.01 1.29
C CYS A 92 10.39 -10.53 1.00
N PHE A 93 9.48 -9.81 0.35
CA PHE A 93 9.63 -8.36 0.12
C PHE A 93 9.72 -7.58 1.44
N GLY A 94 8.97 -7.99 2.45
CA GLY A 94 9.06 -7.39 3.79
C GLY A 94 10.43 -7.55 4.44
N VAL A 95 11.07 -8.72 4.29
CA VAL A 95 12.44 -8.95 4.79
C VAL A 95 13.45 -8.11 4.01
N ILE A 96 13.34 -8.05 2.69
CA ILE A 96 14.20 -7.21 1.84
C ILE A 96 14.07 -5.74 2.27
N LEU A 97 12.84 -5.26 2.48
CA LEU A 97 12.59 -3.90 2.95
C LEU A 97 13.20 -3.66 4.34
N ALA A 98 13.12 -4.62 5.25
CA ALA A 98 13.70 -4.51 6.59
C ALA A 98 15.24 -4.40 6.53
N VAL A 99 15.89 -5.21 5.69
CA VAL A 99 17.34 -5.12 5.47
C VAL A 99 17.71 -3.79 4.82
N TYR A 100 16.95 -3.35 3.81
CA TYR A 100 17.17 -2.05 3.18
C TYR A 100 16.99 -0.88 4.15
N ALA A 101 16.03 -0.97 5.06
CA ALA A 101 15.80 0.07 6.07
C ALA A 101 17.03 0.32 6.97
N LEU A 102 17.89 -0.68 7.16
CA LEU A 102 19.16 -0.50 7.92
C LEU A 102 20.19 0.35 7.17
N THR A 103 20.04 0.52 5.85
CA THR A 103 20.95 1.34 5.03
C THR A 103 20.48 2.79 4.89
N LEU A 104 19.27 3.11 5.41
CA LEU A 104 18.74 4.47 5.33
C LEU A 104 19.56 5.45 6.19
N PRO A 105 19.72 6.69 5.73
CA PRO A 105 20.44 7.71 6.50
C PRO A 105 19.71 8.03 7.80
N GLU A 106 20.46 8.25 8.87
CA GLU A 106 19.91 8.67 10.15
C GLU A 106 19.12 9.98 9.99
N CYS A 107 17.84 9.94 10.34
CA CYS A 107 16.98 11.11 10.39
C CYS A 107 17.00 11.69 11.80
N PRO A 108 17.28 12.99 11.97
CA PRO A 108 17.24 13.61 13.29
C PRO A 108 15.82 13.51 13.85
N VAL A 109 15.69 12.77 14.94
CA VAL A 109 14.43 12.73 15.69
C VAL A 109 14.36 14.03 16.48
N SER A 110 13.54 14.97 16.05
CA SER A 110 13.18 16.14 16.85
C SER A 110 12.39 15.67 18.08
N ARG A 111 13.09 15.33 19.15
CA ARG A 111 12.49 15.17 20.46
C ARG A 111 12.10 16.57 20.94
N GLY A 112 10.94 17.06 20.52
CA GLY A 112 10.43 18.33 21.01
C GLY A 112 10.28 18.25 22.52
N GLY A 113 11.14 18.99 23.23
CA GLY A 113 11.20 19.06 24.68
C GLY A 113 10.02 19.82 25.33
N GLU A 114 8.99 20.17 24.57
CA GLU A 114 7.76 20.73 25.09
C GLU A 114 6.70 19.63 25.13
N GLN A 115 5.98 19.56 26.23
CA GLN A 115 4.82 18.68 26.39
C GLN A 115 3.82 19.02 25.29
N LYS A 116 3.95 18.35 24.14
CA LYS A 116 2.96 18.46 23.08
C LYS A 116 1.66 17.91 23.65
N SER A 117 0.63 18.73 23.68
CA SER A 117 -0.73 18.29 23.98
C SER A 117 -1.03 17.02 23.15
N LEU A 118 -1.81 16.07 23.70
CA LEU A 118 -2.27 14.89 22.94
C LEU A 118 -2.89 15.28 21.60
N VAL A 119 -3.51 16.44 21.52
CA VAL A 119 -4.06 17.05 20.29
C VAL A 119 -2.95 17.31 19.25
N ASP A 120 -1.78 17.78 19.67
CA ASP A 120 -0.64 18.03 18.79
C ASP A 120 0.04 16.73 18.37
N ALA A 121 0.15 15.77 19.30
CA ALA A 121 0.72 14.46 19.01
C ALA A 121 -0.12 13.65 18.02
N MET A 122 -1.44 13.80 18.08
CA MET A 122 -2.39 13.16 17.14
C MET A 122 -2.56 13.95 15.83
N GLY A 123 -1.89 15.08 15.65
CA GLY A 123 -2.03 15.91 14.45
C GLY A 123 -3.41 16.57 14.27
N LEU A 124 -4.23 16.61 15.34
CA LEU A 124 -5.60 17.18 15.28
C LEU A 124 -5.61 18.68 14.97
N ARG A 125 -4.48 19.36 15.12
CA ARG A 125 -4.33 20.75 14.65
C ARG A 125 -4.58 20.89 13.15
N ALA A 126 -4.36 19.85 12.35
CA ALA A 126 -4.67 19.89 10.92
C ALA A 126 -6.15 20.18 10.66
N PHE A 127 -7.06 19.78 11.57
CA PHE A 127 -8.47 20.10 11.45
C PHE A 127 -8.79 21.61 11.53
N THR A 128 -7.89 22.41 12.08
CA THR A 128 -8.07 23.88 12.07
C THR A 128 -8.00 24.46 10.66
N LEU A 129 -7.36 23.78 9.72
CA LEU A 129 -7.31 24.15 8.30
C LEU A 129 -8.70 24.09 7.63
N PHE A 130 -9.63 23.27 8.15
CA PHE A 130 -11.02 23.24 7.66
C PHE A 130 -11.79 24.54 7.92
N LYS A 131 -11.30 25.43 8.79
CA LYS A 131 -11.87 26.77 8.95
C LYS A 131 -11.71 27.63 7.71
N GLN A 132 -10.73 27.33 6.87
CA GLN A 132 -10.55 28.00 5.58
C GLN A 132 -11.34 27.26 4.50
N LYS A 133 -12.35 27.91 3.91
CA LYS A 133 -13.25 27.30 2.92
C LYS A 133 -12.51 26.64 1.75
N LYS A 134 -11.43 27.25 1.23
CA LYS A 134 -10.63 26.69 0.14
C LYS A 134 -9.95 25.37 0.54
N MET A 135 -9.40 25.32 1.75
CA MET A 135 -8.75 24.12 2.28
C MET A 135 -9.76 23.02 2.58
N ALA A 136 -10.92 23.37 3.14
CA ALA A 136 -12.00 22.41 3.38
C ALA A 136 -12.47 21.74 2.08
N ILE A 137 -12.69 22.51 1.02
CA ILE A 137 -13.09 21.98 -0.30
C ILE A 137 -11.99 21.07 -0.86
N PHE A 138 -10.72 21.47 -0.76
CA PHE A 138 -9.58 20.66 -1.20
C PHE A 138 -9.51 19.33 -0.46
N PHE A 139 -9.67 19.31 0.86
CA PHE A 139 -9.67 18.08 1.64
C PHE A 139 -10.83 17.15 1.28
N ILE A 140 -12.05 17.70 1.13
CA ILE A 140 -13.22 16.90 0.72
C ILE A 140 -12.99 16.29 -0.65
N PHE A 141 -12.49 17.07 -1.61
CA PHE A 141 -12.19 16.60 -2.95
C PHE A 141 -11.12 15.48 -2.94
N SER A 142 -10.03 15.70 -2.21
CA SER A 142 -8.96 14.70 -2.06
C SER A 142 -9.46 13.42 -1.38
N MET A 143 -10.34 13.55 -0.39
CA MET A 143 -10.97 12.40 0.28
C MET A 143 -11.84 11.61 -0.69
N LEU A 144 -12.68 12.27 -1.49
CA LEU A 144 -13.54 11.62 -2.46
C LEU A 144 -12.74 10.91 -3.56
N LEU A 145 -11.66 11.54 -4.04
CA LEU A 145 -10.74 10.92 -5.00
C LEU A 145 -10.06 9.68 -4.39
N GLY A 146 -9.59 9.78 -3.14
CA GLY A 146 -8.97 8.63 -2.45
C GLY A 146 -9.94 7.48 -2.25
N VAL A 147 -11.20 7.75 -1.90
CA VAL A 147 -12.25 6.73 -1.76
C VAL A 147 -12.53 6.08 -3.12
N SER A 148 -12.69 6.87 -4.19
CA SER A 148 -12.93 6.35 -5.53
C SER A 148 -11.80 5.44 -6.00
N LEU A 149 -10.55 5.87 -5.84
CA LEU A 149 -9.36 5.09 -6.18
C LEU A 149 -9.28 3.79 -5.38
N GLN A 150 -9.55 3.84 -4.07
CA GLN A 150 -9.52 2.66 -3.21
C GLN A 150 -10.60 1.65 -3.57
N ILE A 151 -11.81 2.11 -3.92
CA ILE A 151 -12.89 1.23 -4.37
C ILE A 151 -12.47 0.54 -5.67
N THR A 152 -11.95 1.29 -6.64
CA THR A 152 -11.51 0.71 -7.92
C THR A 152 -10.41 -0.32 -7.71
N ASN A 153 -9.36 0.02 -6.96
CA ASN A 153 -8.23 -0.89 -6.72
C ASN A 153 -8.61 -2.11 -5.86
N GLY A 154 -9.53 -1.94 -4.89
CA GLY A 154 -9.96 -3.02 -4.00
C GLY A 154 -10.93 -4.01 -4.65
N PHE A 155 -11.79 -3.55 -5.53
CA PHE A 155 -12.85 -4.38 -6.12
C PHE A 155 -12.60 -4.83 -7.56
N ALA A 156 -11.62 -4.27 -8.27
CA ALA A 156 -11.35 -4.63 -9.66
C ALA A 156 -10.98 -6.12 -9.81
N ASN A 157 -10.09 -6.63 -8.97
CA ASN A 157 -9.68 -8.04 -9.02
C ASN A 157 -10.81 -8.99 -8.63
N PRO A 158 -11.52 -8.84 -7.49
CA PRO A 158 -12.71 -9.64 -7.18
C PRO A 158 -13.78 -9.61 -8.26
N PHE A 159 -14.01 -8.43 -8.86
CA PHE A 159 -14.97 -8.27 -9.95
C PHE A 159 -14.58 -9.10 -11.18
N LEU A 160 -13.35 -8.96 -11.67
CA LEU A 160 -12.85 -9.75 -12.79
C LEU A 160 -12.87 -11.26 -12.49
N SER A 161 -12.47 -11.63 -11.27
CA SER A 161 -12.45 -13.03 -10.84
C SER A 161 -13.85 -13.64 -10.73
N SER A 162 -14.89 -12.85 -10.52
CA SER A 162 -16.29 -13.36 -10.46
C SER A 162 -16.75 -13.98 -11.78
N PHE A 163 -16.18 -13.56 -12.91
CA PHE A 163 -16.49 -14.10 -14.23
C PHE A 163 -15.89 -15.49 -14.48
N ARG A 164 -14.99 -15.98 -13.63
CA ARG A 164 -14.50 -17.37 -13.70
C ARG A 164 -15.59 -18.42 -13.55
N GLY A 165 -16.68 -18.09 -12.85
CA GLY A 165 -17.85 -18.96 -12.70
C GLY A 165 -18.71 -19.08 -13.94
N VAL A 166 -18.48 -18.26 -14.97
CA VAL A 166 -19.25 -18.27 -16.22
C VAL A 166 -18.41 -18.95 -17.31
N PRO A 167 -18.84 -20.13 -17.83
CA PRO A 167 -18.03 -20.91 -18.79
C PRO A 167 -17.62 -20.12 -20.04
N GLU A 168 -18.43 -19.18 -20.46
CA GLU A 168 -18.19 -18.34 -21.66
C GLU A 168 -16.99 -17.39 -21.47
N TYR A 169 -16.72 -16.94 -20.24
CA TYR A 169 -15.68 -15.94 -19.96
C TYR A 169 -14.49 -16.49 -19.16
N ALA A 170 -14.58 -17.74 -18.69
CA ALA A 170 -13.58 -18.35 -17.80
C ALA A 170 -12.15 -18.34 -18.38
N ASP A 171 -12.03 -18.56 -19.70
CA ASP A 171 -10.72 -18.63 -20.40
C ASP A 171 -10.28 -17.31 -21.05
N THR A 172 -10.99 -16.21 -20.77
CA THR A 172 -10.62 -14.91 -21.33
C THR A 172 -9.35 -14.37 -20.66
N PHE A 173 -8.55 -13.63 -21.44
CA PHE A 173 -7.32 -12.99 -20.94
C PHE A 173 -7.57 -12.13 -19.70
N GLY A 174 -8.67 -11.37 -19.69
CA GLY A 174 -9.00 -10.46 -18.58
C GLY A 174 -9.26 -11.18 -17.25
N VAL A 175 -9.85 -12.37 -17.29
CA VAL A 175 -10.15 -13.18 -16.10
C VAL A 175 -8.89 -13.90 -15.59
N ASN A 176 -8.05 -14.38 -16.51
CA ASN A 176 -6.83 -15.10 -16.17
C ASN A 176 -5.70 -14.17 -15.73
N HIS A 177 -5.63 -12.96 -16.29
CA HIS A 177 -4.59 -11.96 -16.03
C HIS A 177 -5.17 -10.64 -15.49
N ALA A 178 -6.03 -10.72 -14.47
CA ALA A 178 -6.67 -9.56 -13.85
C ALA A 178 -5.63 -8.56 -13.33
N ASN A 179 -4.53 -9.02 -12.74
CA ASN A 179 -3.46 -8.17 -12.24
C ASN A 179 -2.73 -7.42 -13.36
N ALA A 180 -2.57 -8.02 -14.55
CA ALA A 180 -1.99 -7.34 -15.70
C ALA A 180 -2.87 -6.18 -16.18
N LEU A 181 -4.19 -6.35 -16.20
CA LEU A 181 -5.11 -5.27 -16.55
C LEU A 181 -5.12 -4.14 -15.49
N ILE A 182 -5.07 -4.50 -14.21
CA ILE A 182 -4.99 -3.51 -13.13
C ILE A 182 -3.65 -2.76 -13.18
N SER A 183 -2.55 -3.44 -13.51
CA SER A 183 -1.25 -2.79 -13.68
C SER A 183 -1.23 -1.77 -14.82
N LEU A 184 -1.98 -2.03 -15.89
CA LEU A 184 -2.13 -1.08 -17.00
C LEU A 184 -2.89 0.19 -16.56
N SER A 185 -3.91 0.05 -15.70
CA SER A 185 -4.58 1.19 -15.08
C SER A 185 -3.60 2.04 -14.26
N GLN A 186 -2.71 1.41 -13.51
CA GLN A 186 -1.70 2.12 -12.71
C GLN A 186 -0.69 2.91 -13.55
N VAL A 187 -0.37 2.45 -14.77
CA VAL A 187 0.47 3.20 -15.72
C VAL A 187 -0.22 4.50 -16.13
N SER A 188 -1.54 4.53 -16.25
CA SER A 188 -2.28 5.74 -16.62
C SER A 188 -2.39 6.77 -15.48
N GLU A 189 -2.11 6.38 -14.23
CA GLU A 189 -2.10 7.26 -13.06
C GLU A 189 -0.74 7.96 -12.85
N THR A 190 0.31 7.55 -13.57
CA THR A 190 1.69 8.05 -13.43
C THR A 190 1.97 9.21 -14.36
#